data_32c6783fc57b280e5dc805eff9c35e8c
#
_entry.id   32c6783fc57b280e5dc805eff9c35e8c
#
_cell.length_a   1.000
_cell.length_b   1.000
_cell.length_c   1.000
_cell.angle_alpha   90.00
_cell.angle_beta   90.00
_cell.angle_gamma   90.00
#
_symmetry.space_group_name_H-M   'P 1'
#
loop_
_entity.id
_entity.type
_entity.pdbx_description
1 polymer ?
#
loop_
_entity_poly.entity_id
_entity_poly.type
_entity_poly.pdbx_seq_one_letter_code
_entity_poly.pdbx_strand_id
1 'polypeptide(L)'
;MTQSVAFIGLGAMGYRMAAHLPKYFDTVYVWNRNFSKAEQHATEFGTIASELEQAAQADVIFSCLPTSQDVENLISSIKIKSGAIWIDCTSGVPDAARRLAEQLKAQNVAFLDAPVSGQTIGAENATLTFMVGGDIDAFERAYPAMSALGKLIQHVGESGAGFAVKAVNNMLMAVSL
;
A
#
# COMPACT_ATOMS: atom_id res chain seq x y z
N MET A 1 6.32 17.05 -12.95
CA MET A 1 5.91 15.73 -13.45
C MET A 1 4.85 15.23 -12.50
N THR A 2 3.69 14.88 -12.97
CA THR A 2 2.61 14.29 -12.17
C THR A 2 3.07 12.89 -11.72
N GLN A 3 3.04 12.65 -10.41
CA GLN A 3 3.43 11.39 -9.79
C GLN A 3 2.43 10.30 -10.20
N SER A 4 2.90 9.17 -10.71
CA SER A 4 2.07 8.01 -11.02
C SER A 4 1.92 7.12 -9.77
N VAL A 5 0.73 6.54 -9.61
CA VAL A 5 0.42 5.67 -8.48
C VAL A 5 -0.06 4.31 -9.00
N ALA A 6 0.31 3.25 -8.31
CA ALA A 6 -0.26 1.92 -8.54
C ALA A 6 -0.91 1.38 -7.26
N PHE A 7 -1.96 0.60 -7.42
CA PHE A 7 -2.59 -0.14 -6.32
C PHE A 7 -2.70 -1.62 -6.66
N ILE A 8 -2.04 -2.45 -5.88
CA ILE A 8 -1.92 -3.89 -6.07
C ILE A 8 -2.76 -4.62 -5.02
N GLY A 9 -3.72 -5.41 -5.47
CA GLY A 9 -4.63 -6.15 -4.59
C GLY A 9 -5.96 -5.42 -4.36
N LEU A 10 -6.97 -5.82 -5.12
CA LEU A 10 -8.32 -5.25 -5.09
C LEU A 10 -9.29 -6.15 -4.30
N GLY A 11 -8.90 -6.49 -3.07
CA GLY A 11 -9.77 -7.12 -2.10
C GLY A 11 -10.77 -6.14 -1.48
N ALA A 12 -11.45 -6.53 -0.38
CA ALA A 12 -12.47 -5.70 0.26
C ALA A 12 -11.96 -4.30 0.66
N MET A 13 -10.71 -4.20 1.11
CA MET A 13 -10.08 -2.92 1.45
C MET A 13 -9.52 -2.22 0.22
N GLY A 14 -8.65 -2.92 -0.55
CA GLY A 14 -7.91 -2.31 -1.65
C GLY A 14 -8.80 -1.76 -2.77
N TYR A 15 -9.91 -2.41 -3.07
CA TYR A 15 -10.87 -1.93 -4.07
C TYR A 15 -11.43 -0.54 -3.71
N ARG A 16 -11.79 -0.35 -2.42
CA ARG A 16 -12.31 0.93 -1.92
C ARG A 16 -11.22 1.99 -1.80
N MET A 17 -10.05 1.61 -1.33
CA MET A 17 -8.92 2.52 -1.21
C MET A 17 -8.50 3.06 -2.57
N ALA A 18 -8.28 2.20 -3.55
CA ALA A 18 -7.84 2.59 -4.89
C ALA A 18 -8.81 3.56 -5.59
N ALA A 19 -10.11 3.47 -5.29
CA ALA A 19 -11.16 4.32 -5.88
C ALA A 19 -11.00 5.83 -5.59
N HIS A 20 -10.24 6.18 -4.55
CA HIS A 20 -10.01 7.60 -4.21
C HIS A 20 -8.85 8.22 -4.98
N LEU A 21 -7.89 7.43 -5.42
CA LEU A 21 -6.64 7.90 -6.03
C LEU A 21 -6.84 8.75 -7.30
N PRO A 22 -7.77 8.44 -8.22
CA PRO A 22 -7.98 9.25 -9.42
C PRO A 22 -8.44 10.70 -9.17
N LYS A 23 -8.87 11.00 -7.95
CA LYS A 23 -9.22 12.39 -7.55
C LYS A 23 -7.99 13.28 -7.35
N TYR A 24 -6.81 12.66 -7.16
CA TYR A 24 -5.58 13.34 -6.79
C TYR A 24 -4.43 13.07 -7.75
N PHE A 25 -4.51 12.00 -8.56
CA PHE A 25 -3.44 11.56 -9.46
C PHE A 25 -4.00 11.29 -10.85
N ASP A 26 -3.33 11.80 -11.88
CA ASP A 26 -3.76 11.65 -13.28
C ASP A 26 -3.52 10.22 -13.82
N THR A 27 -2.54 9.51 -13.25
CA THR A 27 -2.18 8.16 -13.66
C THR A 27 -2.26 7.22 -12.47
N VAL A 28 -3.29 6.38 -12.44
CA VAL A 28 -3.51 5.39 -11.39
C VAL A 28 -3.66 4.01 -12.01
N TYR A 29 -2.63 3.18 -11.87
CA TYR A 29 -2.67 1.78 -12.27
C TYR A 29 -3.29 0.92 -11.17
N VAL A 30 -4.08 -0.07 -11.56
CA VAL A 30 -4.60 -1.09 -10.64
C VAL A 30 -4.31 -2.48 -11.17
N TRP A 31 -3.91 -3.36 -10.27
CA TRP A 31 -3.69 -4.77 -10.57
C TRP A 31 -4.32 -5.68 -9.51
N ASN A 32 -4.83 -6.80 -9.97
CA ASN A 32 -5.31 -7.86 -9.09
C ASN A 32 -5.08 -9.22 -9.77
N ARG A 33 -4.78 -10.25 -8.99
CA ARG A 33 -4.57 -11.62 -9.52
C ARG A 33 -5.74 -12.10 -10.39
N ASN A 34 -6.98 -11.84 -9.99
CA ASN A 34 -8.12 -11.92 -10.89
C ASN A 34 -8.23 -10.59 -11.65
N PHE A 35 -7.75 -10.56 -12.88
CA PHE A 35 -7.64 -9.35 -13.70
C PHE A 35 -8.99 -8.69 -13.99
N SER A 36 -10.08 -9.47 -14.08
CA SER A 36 -11.43 -8.90 -14.30
C SER A 36 -11.85 -7.91 -13.21
N LYS A 37 -11.33 -8.04 -11.99
CA LYS A 37 -11.56 -7.04 -10.94
C LYS A 37 -10.84 -5.72 -11.22
N ALA A 38 -9.67 -5.75 -11.82
CA ALA A 38 -8.96 -4.53 -12.23
C ALA A 38 -9.70 -3.83 -13.37
N GLU A 39 -10.21 -4.58 -14.35
CA GLU A 39 -11.03 -4.04 -15.45
C GLU A 39 -12.33 -3.42 -14.93
N GLN A 40 -13.01 -4.09 -13.99
CA GLN A 40 -14.21 -3.56 -13.34
C GLN A 40 -13.90 -2.25 -12.61
N HIS A 41 -12.83 -2.23 -11.81
CA HIS A 41 -12.39 -1.03 -11.08
C HIS A 41 -12.04 0.12 -12.02
N ALA A 42 -11.37 -0.17 -13.14
CA ALA A 42 -11.04 0.83 -14.15
C ALA A 42 -12.30 1.45 -14.77
N THR A 43 -13.29 0.62 -15.08
CA THR A 43 -14.58 1.08 -15.63
C THR A 43 -15.36 1.93 -14.63
N GLU A 44 -15.34 1.56 -13.34
CA GLU A 44 -16.15 2.21 -12.31
C GLU A 44 -15.52 3.53 -11.82
N PHE A 45 -14.19 3.60 -11.70
CA PHE A 45 -13.49 4.71 -11.04
C PHE A 45 -12.50 5.47 -11.92
N GLY A 46 -12.34 5.07 -13.19
CA GLY A 46 -11.41 5.75 -14.11
C GLY A 46 -9.94 5.46 -13.84
N THR A 47 -9.62 4.36 -13.16
CA THR A 47 -8.26 3.83 -13.03
C THR A 47 -7.83 3.10 -14.31
N ILE A 48 -6.58 2.66 -14.38
CA ILE A 48 -6.02 1.93 -15.52
C ILE A 48 -5.75 0.50 -15.07
N ALA A 49 -6.55 -0.46 -15.55
CA ALA A 49 -6.23 -1.86 -15.39
C ALA A 49 -4.93 -2.18 -16.15
N SER A 50 -3.94 -2.71 -15.46
CA SER A 50 -2.62 -2.95 -16.05
C SER A 50 -2.06 -4.30 -15.64
N GLU A 51 -1.12 -4.82 -16.42
CA GLU A 51 -0.29 -5.93 -15.99
C GLU A 51 0.61 -5.50 -14.82
N LEU A 52 1.05 -6.48 -14.04
CA LEU A 52 1.82 -6.23 -12.82
C LEU A 52 3.14 -5.49 -13.10
N GLU A 53 3.80 -5.85 -14.20
CA GLU A 53 5.04 -5.24 -14.64
C GLU A 53 4.88 -3.74 -14.94
N GLN A 54 3.74 -3.35 -15.48
CA GLN A 54 3.43 -1.94 -15.75
C GLN A 54 3.11 -1.20 -14.43
N ALA A 55 2.31 -1.79 -13.56
CA ALA A 55 2.01 -1.23 -12.23
C ALA A 55 3.29 -1.01 -11.42
N ALA A 56 4.28 -1.90 -11.54
CA ALA A 56 5.58 -1.80 -10.87
C ALA A 56 6.46 -0.64 -11.37
N GLN A 57 6.09 0.04 -12.46
CA GLN A 57 6.79 1.23 -12.96
C GLN A 57 6.20 2.55 -12.41
N ALA A 58 5.22 2.50 -11.54
CA ALA A 58 4.68 3.69 -10.88
C ALA A 58 5.69 4.28 -9.86
N ASP A 59 5.54 5.58 -9.57
CA ASP A 59 6.39 6.28 -8.60
C ASP A 59 6.05 5.89 -7.16
N VAL A 60 4.77 5.63 -6.88
CA VAL A 60 4.27 5.14 -5.60
C VAL A 60 3.41 3.91 -5.85
N ILE A 61 3.68 2.85 -5.11
CA ILE A 61 2.99 1.55 -5.26
C ILE A 61 2.38 1.17 -3.92
N PHE A 62 1.08 1.08 -3.87
CA PHE A 62 0.37 0.48 -2.73
C PHE A 62 0.16 -1.01 -2.95
N SER A 63 0.29 -1.79 -1.88
CA SER A 63 -0.17 -3.19 -1.85
C SER A 63 -1.12 -3.44 -0.69
N CYS A 64 -2.15 -4.24 -0.92
CA CYS A 64 -3.07 -4.71 0.10
C CYS A 64 -3.45 -6.16 -0.20
N LEU A 65 -2.62 -7.08 0.27
CA LEU A 65 -2.66 -8.51 -0.03
C LEU A 65 -3.05 -9.34 1.20
N PRO A 66 -3.38 -10.63 1.06
CA PRO A 66 -3.77 -11.46 2.20
C PRO A 66 -2.68 -11.66 3.23
N THR A 67 -1.42 -11.84 2.81
CA THR A 67 -0.30 -12.15 3.71
C THR A 67 1.00 -11.46 3.28
N SER A 68 1.95 -11.33 4.23
CA SER A 68 3.31 -10.89 3.90
C SER A 68 4.02 -11.80 2.88
N GLN A 69 3.73 -13.10 2.90
CA GLN A 69 4.31 -14.04 1.93
C GLN A 69 3.83 -13.74 0.50
N ASP A 70 2.55 -13.34 0.34
CA ASP A 70 2.03 -12.92 -0.97
C ASP A 70 2.77 -11.68 -1.48
N VAL A 71 3.07 -10.72 -0.59
CA VAL A 71 3.85 -9.51 -0.91
C VAL A 71 5.29 -9.89 -1.30
N GLU A 72 5.97 -10.72 -0.50
CA GLU A 72 7.35 -11.18 -0.78
C GLU A 72 7.43 -11.91 -2.13
N ASN A 73 6.51 -12.82 -2.41
CA ASN A 73 6.46 -13.56 -3.67
C ASN A 73 6.26 -12.63 -4.87
N LEU A 74 5.36 -11.66 -4.73
CA LEU A 74 5.03 -10.71 -5.79
C LEU A 74 6.24 -9.79 -6.08
N ILE A 75 6.83 -9.20 -5.05
CA ILE A 75 8.02 -8.33 -5.20
C ILE A 75 9.19 -9.10 -5.83
N SER A 76 9.37 -10.36 -5.47
CA SER A 76 10.45 -11.19 -6.02
C SER A 76 10.24 -11.56 -7.50
N SER A 77 9.03 -11.45 -8.02
CA SER A 77 8.69 -11.82 -9.40
C SER A 77 8.80 -10.67 -10.41
N ILE A 78 9.00 -9.43 -9.95
CA ILE A 78 8.94 -8.24 -10.79
C ILE A 78 10.16 -7.34 -10.62
N LYS A 79 10.37 -6.48 -11.62
CA LYS A 79 11.35 -5.39 -11.54
C LYS A 79 10.62 -4.09 -11.25
N ILE A 80 10.90 -3.51 -10.08
CA ILE A 80 10.29 -2.26 -9.64
C ILE A 80 11.13 -1.07 -10.16
N LYS A 81 10.47 0.02 -10.48
CA LYS A 81 11.11 1.26 -10.90
C LYS A 81 12.07 1.78 -9.82
N SER A 82 13.31 2.05 -10.21
CA SER A 82 14.28 2.69 -9.31
C SER A 82 13.80 4.07 -8.84
N GLY A 83 13.92 4.34 -7.56
CA GLY A 83 13.43 5.58 -6.92
C GLY A 83 11.96 5.52 -6.48
N ALA A 84 11.23 4.43 -6.79
CA ALA A 84 9.86 4.23 -6.35
C ALA A 84 9.76 4.01 -4.83
N ILE A 85 8.54 4.22 -4.31
CA ILE A 85 8.20 3.91 -2.92
C ILE A 85 7.11 2.84 -2.93
N TRP A 86 7.37 1.72 -2.24
CA TRP A 86 6.39 0.67 -1.99
C TRP A 86 5.76 0.85 -0.62
N ILE A 87 4.44 0.97 -0.57
CA ILE A 87 3.64 1.17 0.64
C ILE A 87 2.78 -0.08 0.85
N ASP A 88 3.15 -0.91 1.82
CA ASP A 88 2.42 -2.15 2.08
C ASP A 88 1.37 -1.97 3.17
N CYS A 89 0.11 -1.98 2.77
CA CYS A 89 -1.06 -1.88 3.63
C CYS A 89 -1.57 -3.25 4.13
N THR A 90 -0.88 -4.32 3.80
CA THR A 90 -1.18 -5.68 4.26
C THR A 90 -1.10 -5.76 5.79
N SER A 91 -1.91 -6.59 6.41
CA SER A 91 -1.72 -6.95 7.83
C SER A 91 -0.59 -7.96 7.92
N GLY A 92 0.63 -7.46 7.99
CA GLY A 92 1.85 -8.23 7.81
C GLY A 92 2.60 -8.54 9.09
N VAL A 93 3.78 -9.14 8.91
CA VAL A 93 4.71 -9.57 9.97
C VAL A 93 5.92 -8.63 9.99
N PRO A 94 6.33 -8.08 11.16
CA PRO A 94 7.45 -7.12 11.25
C PRO A 94 8.76 -7.60 10.61
N ASP A 95 9.12 -8.88 10.76
CA ASP A 95 10.35 -9.42 10.17
C ASP A 95 10.30 -9.48 8.64
N ALA A 96 9.13 -9.71 8.04
CA ALA A 96 8.96 -9.64 6.59
C ALA A 96 9.17 -8.21 6.09
N ALA A 97 8.65 -7.20 6.80
CA ALA A 97 8.87 -5.79 6.46
C ALA A 97 10.36 -5.43 6.45
N ARG A 98 11.12 -5.87 7.44
CA ARG A 98 12.57 -5.63 7.51
C ARG A 98 13.32 -6.27 6.34
N ARG A 99 13.00 -7.54 6.01
CA ARG A 99 13.61 -8.23 4.87
C ARG A 99 13.29 -7.53 3.55
N LEU A 100 12.02 -7.14 3.34
CA LEU A 100 11.59 -6.42 2.13
C LEU A 100 12.27 -5.05 2.02
N ALA A 101 12.38 -4.31 3.12
CA ALA A 101 13.06 -3.03 3.13
C ALA A 101 14.54 -3.15 2.71
N GLU A 102 15.27 -4.15 3.22
CA GLU A 102 16.66 -4.41 2.80
C GLU A 102 16.76 -4.86 1.34
N GLN A 103 15.91 -5.79 0.92
CA GLN A 103 15.88 -6.29 -0.46
C GLN A 103 15.62 -5.16 -1.46
N LEU A 104 14.66 -4.30 -1.19
CA LEU A 104 14.26 -3.21 -2.07
C LEU A 104 15.25 -2.04 -2.04
N LYS A 105 15.87 -1.77 -0.91
CA LYS A 105 16.94 -0.78 -0.79
C LYS A 105 18.10 -1.06 -1.75
N ALA A 106 18.45 -2.32 -1.94
CA ALA A 106 19.48 -2.73 -2.92
C ALA A 106 19.09 -2.38 -4.38
N GLN A 107 17.81 -2.17 -4.65
CA GLN A 107 17.26 -1.77 -5.96
C GLN A 107 16.94 -0.27 -6.03
N ASN A 108 17.35 0.51 -5.03
CA ASN A 108 16.99 1.92 -4.88
C ASN A 108 15.47 2.14 -4.82
N VAL A 109 14.76 1.26 -4.13
CA VAL A 109 13.32 1.35 -3.87
C VAL A 109 13.11 1.43 -2.36
N ALA A 110 12.32 2.41 -1.90
CA ALA A 110 11.96 2.51 -0.49
C ALA A 110 10.76 1.59 -0.18
N PHE A 111 10.76 0.99 1.00
CA PHE A 111 9.65 0.18 1.50
C PHE A 111 9.10 0.76 2.80
N LEU A 112 7.77 0.92 2.86
CA LEU A 112 7.05 1.36 4.05
C LEU A 112 6.01 0.29 4.42
N ASP A 113 6.09 -0.25 5.63
CA ASP A 113 5.02 -1.06 6.19
C ASP A 113 3.97 -0.13 6.81
N ALA A 114 2.82 -0.07 6.17
CA ALA A 114 1.79 0.94 6.42
C ALA A 114 0.40 0.32 6.60
N PRO A 115 0.24 -0.61 7.54
CA PRO A 115 -1.07 -1.21 7.82
C PRO A 115 -2.08 -0.14 8.25
N VAL A 116 -3.34 -0.42 7.94
CA VAL A 116 -4.43 0.52 8.14
C VAL A 116 -5.43 0.06 9.20
N SER A 117 -6.11 1.00 9.82
CA SER A 117 -7.25 0.79 10.70
C SER A 117 -8.42 1.66 10.26
N GLY A 118 -9.66 1.17 10.47
CA GLY A 118 -10.89 1.87 10.06
C GLY A 118 -11.87 1.00 9.30
N GLN A 119 -11.54 -0.29 9.12
CA GLN A 119 -12.40 -1.26 8.42
C GLN A 119 -12.77 -0.81 6.98
N THR A 120 -13.70 -1.50 6.35
CA THR A 120 -14.18 -1.16 4.99
C THR A 120 -14.85 0.21 4.92
N ILE A 121 -15.51 0.63 5.99
CA ILE A 121 -16.13 1.96 6.06
C ILE A 121 -15.10 3.09 6.06
N GLY A 122 -13.97 2.89 6.73
CA GLY A 122 -12.86 3.84 6.69
C GLY A 122 -12.21 3.90 5.31
N ALA A 123 -12.10 2.76 4.62
CA ALA A 123 -11.60 2.70 3.25
C ALA A 123 -12.56 3.39 2.26
N GLU A 124 -13.86 3.18 2.42
CA GLU A 124 -14.90 3.79 1.58
C GLU A 124 -14.95 5.32 1.72
N ASN A 125 -14.72 5.83 2.92
CA ASN A 125 -14.77 7.26 3.22
C ASN A 125 -13.41 7.98 3.18
N ALA A 126 -12.32 7.29 2.82
CA ALA A 126 -10.94 7.80 2.88
C ALA A 126 -10.59 8.37 4.27
N THR A 127 -10.99 7.67 5.33
CA THR A 127 -10.79 8.10 6.73
C THR A 127 -9.91 7.12 7.50
N LEU A 128 -9.11 6.33 6.80
CA LEU A 128 -8.23 5.34 7.41
C LEU A 128 -7.18 5.99 8.32
N THR A 129 -6.77 5.23 9.32
CA THR A 129 -5.56 5.50 10.10
C THR A 129 -4.43 4.62 9.57
N PHE A 130 -3.33 5.24 9.20
CA PHE A 130 -2.09 4.59 8.79
C PHE A 130 -1.07 4.58 9.93
N MET A 131 -0.49 3.43 10.21
CA MET A 131 0.63 3.24 11.13
C MET A 131 1.86 2.89 10.29
N VAL A 132 2.74 3.85 10.05
CA VAL A 132 3.79 3.71 9.04
C VAL A 132 5.15 3.47 9.68
N GLY A 133 5.76 2.34 9.36
CA GLY A 133 7.16 2.03 9.66
C GLY A 133 8.03 2.16 8.42
N GLY A 134 9.27 2.58 8.60
CA GLY A 134 10.26 2.71 7.55
C GLY A 134 11.02 4.02 7.58
N ASP A 135 11.76 4.30 6.51
CA ASP A 135 12.57 5.50 6.38
C ASP A 135 11.72 6.78 6.40
N ILE A 136 12.16 7.78 7.18
CA ILE A 136 11.40 9.01 7.37
C ILE A 136 11.31 9.86 6.09
N ASP A 137 12.38 9.92 5.29
CA ASP A 137 12.35 10.70 4.04
C ASP A 137 11.42 10.04 3.02
N ALA A 138 11.39 8.71 2.99
CA ALA A 138 10.43 7.96 2.18
C ALA A 138 8.99 8.20 2.66
N PHE A 139 8.75 8.22 3.97
CA PHE A 139 7.46 8.53 4.56
C PHE A 139 6.98 9.94 4.15
N GLU A 140 7.83 10.96 4.26
CA GLU A 140 7.47 12.33 3.88
C GLU A 140 7.12 12.44 2.38
N ARG A 141 7.88 11.77 1.52
CA ARG A 141 7.60 11.72 0.07
C ARG A 141 6.32 10.98 -0.27
N ALA A 142 5.96 9.95 0.50
CA ALA A 142 4.75 9.13 0.32
C ALA A 142 3.49 9.75 0.97
N TYR A 143 3.67 10.69 1.90
CA TYR A 143 2.59 11.29 2.69
C TYR A 143 1.42 11.81 1.84
N PRO A 144 1.63 12.54 0.72
CA PRO A 144 0.54 13.03 -0.12
C PRO A 144 -0.33 11.90 -0.69
N ALA A 145 0.28 10.76 -1.07
CA ALA A 145 -0.46 9.61 -1.59
C ALA A 145 -1.27 8.91 -0.50
N MET A 146 -0.73 8.76 0.69
CA MET A 146 -1.47 8.20 1.84
C MET A 146 -2.60 9.13 2.29
N SER A 147 -2.42 10.45 2.19
CA SER A 147 -3.44 11.45 2.55
C SER A 147 -4.68 11.40 1.66
N ALA A 148 -4.58 10.83 0.45
CA ALA A 148 -5.73 10.57 -0.40
C ALA A 148 -6.64 9.46 0.15
N LEU A 149 -6.14 8.64 1.09
CA LEU A 149 -6.79 7.41 1.57
C LEU A 149 -7.13 7.45 3.06
N GLY A 150 -6.51 8.34 3.83
CA GLY A 150 -6.66 8.38 5.28
C GLY A 150 -6.56 9.77 5.88
N LYS A 151 -7.06 9.90 7.11
CA LYS A 151 -7.05 11.16 7.87
C LYS A 151 -5.95 11.23 8.93
N LEU A 152 -5.57 10.09 9.48
CA LEU A 152 -4.52 10.02 10.49
C LEU A 152 -3.38 9.16 9.94
N ILE A 153 -2.24 9.76 9.70
CA ILE A 153 -1.08 9.10 9.10
C ILE A 153 0.10 9.39 10.00
N GLN A 154 0.59 8.36 10.68
CA GLN A 154 1.65 8.50 11.66
C GLN A 154 2.85 7.63 11.32
N HIS A 155 4.03 8.24 11.28
CA HIS A 155 5.28 7.52 11.32
C HIS A 155 5.52 7.01 12.74
N VAL A 156 5.64 5.68 12.89
CA VAL A 156 5.71 5.03 14.20
C VAL A 156 7.07 4.38 14.49
N GLY A 157 8.02 4.50 13.57
CA GLY A 157 9.36 4.00 13.76
C GLY A 157 9.97 3.43 12.48
N GLU A 158 11.04 2.65 12.63
CA GLU A 158 11.74 1.99 11.53
C GLU A 158 10.91 0.85 10.91
N SER A 159 11.43 0.23 9.85
CA SER A 159 10.78 -0.88 9.14
C SER A 159 10.33 -1.99 10.09
N GLY A 160 9.07 -2.38 9.98
CA GLY A 160 8.38 -3.33 10.85
C GLY A 160 7.63 -2.72 12.02
N ALA A 161 7.86 -1.44 12.35
CA ALA A 161 7.16 -0.78 13.45
C ALA A 161 5.66 -0.61 13.18
N GLY A 162 5.28 -0.33 11.94
CA GLY A 162 3.87 -0.23 11.53
C GLY A 162 3.11 -1.54 11.76
N PHE A 163 3.66 -2.65 11.30
CA PHE A 163 3.06 -3.98 11.52
C PHE A 163 3.01 -4.35 12.99
N ALA A 164 4.04 -4.02 13.78
CA ALA A 164 4.05 -4.26 15.22
C ALA A 164 2.95 -3.47 15.93
N VAL A 165 2.83 -2.17 15.65
CA VAL A 165 1.77 -1.31 16.22
C VAL A 165 0.39 -1.81 15.82
N LYS A 166 0.21 -2.24 14.57
CA LYS A 166 -1.06 -2.82 14.09
C LYS A 166 -1.43 -4.10 14.84
N ALA A 167 -0.47 -4.97 15.11
CA ALA A 167 -0.70 -6.19 15.88
C ALA A 167 -1.20 -5.85 17.29
N VAL A 168 -0.56 -4.90 17.97
CA VAL A 168 -0.99 -4.43 19.31
C VAL A 168 -2.39 -3.80 19.27
N ASN A 169 -2.66 -2.95 18.26
CA ASN A 169 -3.98 -2.36 18.08
C ASN A 169 -5.07 -3.42 17.90
N ASN A 170 -4.82 -4.45 17.12
CA ASN A 170 -5.77 -5.55 16.92
C ASN A 170 -6.00 -6.36 18.21
N MET A 171 -4.95 -6.60 19.01
CA MET A 171 -5.07 -7.28 20.32
C MET A 171 -5.92 -6.46 21.29
N LEU A 172 -5.69 -5.14 21.38
CA LEU A 172 -6.48 -4.26 22.24
C LEU A 172 -7.95 -4.25 21.83
N MET A 173 -8.25 -4.20 20.56
CA MET A 173 -9.63 -4.28 20.06
C MET A 173 -10.31 -5.61 20.39
N ALA A 174 -9.59 -6.73 20.32
CA ALA A 174 -10.14 -8.05 20.62
C ALA A 174 -10.45 -8.23 22.13
N VAL A 175 -9.74 -7.52 23.02
CA VAL A 175 -9.97 -7.59 24.47
C VAL A 175 -11.06 -6.60 24.94
N SER A 176 -11.38 -5.59 24.12
CA SER A 176 -12.35 -4.53 24.45
C SER A 176 -13.79 -4.85 24.01
N LEU A 177 -14.02 -6.05 23.45
CA LEU A 177 -15.32 -6.60 23.05
C LEU A 177 -15.82 -7.59 24.08
#